data_4c27431df516243f201f90769bf31144
#
_entry.id   4c27431df516243f201f90769bf31144
#
_cell.length_a   1.000
_cell.length_b   1.000
_cell.length_c   1.000
_cell.angle_alpha   90.00
_cell.angle_beta   90.00
_cell.angle_gamma   90.00
#
_symmetry.space_group_name_H-M   'P 1'
#
loop_
_entity.id
_entity.type
_entity.pdbx_description
1 polymer ?
#
loop_
_entity_poly.entity_id
_entity_poly.type
_entity_poly.pdbx_seq_one_letter_code
_entity_poly.pdbx_strand_id
1 'polypeptide(L)'
;MSVFSISSSDFNEGEEIPKKFGYKFENKQPKLDFKNIPENTKSIGLIMDDPDAIVAVGKVWVHWLQFFDFPSKNLIIEGKTDFDEIGYGGPAPPNGRHTYIFKGYCLDIKLDLQQGYSKQELEDAMKGHILVETKLTGTFTP
;
A
#
# COMPACT_ATOMS: atom_id res chain seq x y z
N MET A 1 16.10 4.64 -19.60
CA MET A 1 16.12 3.53 -18.65
C MET A 1 14.85 3.52 -17.81
N SER A 2 14.19 2.39 -17.76
CA SER A 2 12.91 2.27 -17.05
C SER A 2 13.13 1.96 -15.57
N VAL A 3 12.34 2.59 -14.70
CA VAL A 3 12.41 2.34 -13.26
C VAL A 3 11.08 1.78 -12.78
N PHE A 4 11.13 0.95 -11.75
CA PHE A 4 9.96 0.41 -11.11
C PHE A 4 9.06 1.55 -10.60
N SER A 5 7.77 1.48 -10.92
CA SER A 5 6.83 2.53 -10.52
C SER A 5 5.46 1.96 -10.20
N ILE A 6 4.72 2.70 -9.35
CA ILE A 6 3.30 2.48 -9.09
C ILE A 6 2.55 3.66 -9.68
N SER A 7 1.47 3.35 -10.39
CA SER A 7 0.52 4.37 -10.86
C SER A 7 -0.89 3.87 -10.64
N SER A 8 -1.86 4.75 -10.78
CA SER A 8 -3.28 4.40 -10.68
C SER A 8 -4.05 5.04 -11.84
N SER A 9 -5.03 4.32 -12.37
CA SER A 9 -5.96 4.90 -13.33
C SER A 9 -7.03 5.75 -12.64
N ASP A 10 -7.07 5.72 -11.31
CA ASP A 10 -8.10 6.41 -10.53
C ASP A 10 -7.67 7.79 -10.04
N PHE A 11 -6.36 8.04 -9.92
CA PHE A 11 -5.81 9.35 -9.56
C PHE A 11 -4.34 9.43 -9.97
N ASN A 12 -3.83 10.65 -10.16
CA ASN A 12 -2.43 10.86 -10.52
C ASN A 12 -1.60 11.18 -9.27
N GLU A 13 -0.28 11.00 -9.40
CA GLU A 13 0.68 11.31 -8.34
C GLU A 13 0.43 12.71 -7.76
N GLY A 14 0.26 12.79 -6.44
CA GLY A 14 0.08 14.04 -5.72
C GLY A 14 -1.33 14.63 -5.78
N GLU A 15 -2.23 14.03 -6.54
CA GLU A 15 -3.59 14.53 -6.67
C GLU A 15 -4.54 13.98 -5.62
N GLU A 16 -5.71 14.57 -5.53
CA GLU A 16 -6.75 14.14 -4.59
C GLU A 16 -7.29 12.76 -4.98
N ILE A 17 -7.35 11.87 -4.02
CA ILE A 17 -7.95 10.54 -4.18
C ILE A 17 -9.47 10.72 -4.20
N PRO A 18 -10.19 10.22 -5.21
CA PRO A 18 -11.65 10.38 -5.27
C PRO A 18 -12.37 9.85 -4.03
N LYS A 19 -13.47 10.49 -3.66
CA LYS A 19 -14.20 10.22 -2.43
C LYS A 19 -14.65 8.76 -2.28
N LYS A 20 -14.99 8.09 -3.38
CA LYS A 20 -15.47 6.71 -3.32
C LYS A 20 -14.44 5.72 -2.74
N PHE A 21 -13.16 6.10 -2.72
CA PHE A 21 -12.11 5.26 -2.14
C PHE A 21 -11.92 5.50 -0.65
N GLY A 22 -12.60 6.49 -0.08
CA GLY A 22 -12.52 6.82 1.34
C GLY A 22 -13.25 5.81 2.23
N TYR A 23 -12.74 5.61 3.44
CA TYR A 23 -13.26 4.63 4.39
C TYR A 23 -14.73 4.88 4.74
N LYS A 24 -15.10 6.13 4.92
CA LYS A 24 -16.48 6.52 5.30
C LYS A 24 -17.41 6.68 4.10
N PHE A 25 -16.92 6.41 2.90
CA PHE A 25 -17.70 6.44 1.67
C PHE A 25 -17.89 4.99 1.20
N GLU A 26 -17.64 4.71 -0.06
CA GLU A 26 -17.79 3.34 -0.57
C GLU A 26 -16.65 2.43 -0.12
N ASN A 27 -15.54 3.02 0.32
CA ASN A 27 -14.33 2.29 0.72
C ASN A 27 -13.86 1.34 -0.39
N LYS A 28 -14.00 1.79 -1.61
CA LYS A 28 -13.62 1.01 -2.78
C LYS A 28 -12.10 1.05 -2.93
N GLN A 29 -11.52 -0.08 -3.27
CA GLN A 29 -10.09 -0.21 -3.47
C GLN A 29 -9.68 0.41 -4.81
N PRO A 30 -8.71 1.35 -4.83
CA PRO A 30 -8.25 1.92 -6.11
C PRO A 30 -7.44 0.90 -6.89
N LYS A 31 -7.41 1.06 -8.20
CA LYS A 31 -6.60 0.21 -9.07
C LYS A 31 -5.16 0.71 -9.05
N LEU A 32 -4.22 -0.21 -8.92
CA LEU A 32 -2.80 0.09 -8.95
C LEU A 32 -2.12 -0.69 -10.06
N ASP A 33 -1.25 -0.02 -10.80
CA ASP A 33 -0.43 -0.62 -11.84
C ASP A 33 1.03 -0.58 -11.42
N PHE A 34 1.70 -1.73 -11.46
CA PHE A 34 3.13 -1.86 -11.19
C PHE A 34 3.84 -2.01 -12.52
N LYS A 35 4.80 -1.13 -12.81
CA LYS A 35 5.52 -1.12 -14.09
C LYS A 35 7.01 -1.26 -13.89
N ASN A 36 7.68 -1.83 -14.91
CA ASN A 36 9.13 -1.99 -14.96
C ASN A 36 9.66 -2.82 -13.79
N ILE A 37 9.01 -3.96 -13.57
CA ILE A 37 9.36 -4.90 -12.52
C ILE A 37 10.64 -5.64 -12.91
N PRO A 38 11.70 -5.66 -12.06
CA PRO A 38 12.93 -6.37 -12.39
C PRO A 38 12.70 -7.87 -12.61
N GLU A 39 13.50 -8.48 -13.51
CA GLU A 39 13.35 -9.87 -13.88
C GLU A 39 13.48 -10.87 -12.72
N ASN A 40 14.34 -10.55 -11.76
CA ASN A 40 14.58 -11.44 -10.62
C ASN A 40 13.61 -11.25 -9.47
N THR A 41 12.51 -10.52 -9.69
CA THR A 41 11.47 -10.33 -8.69
C THR A 41 10.69 -11.62 -8.48
N LYS A 42 10.55 -12.04 -7.22
CA LYS A 42 9.80 -13.23 -6.82
C LYS A 42 8.45 -12.88 -6.22
N SER A 43 8.34 -11.71 -5.61
CA SER A 43 7.08 -11.21 -5.04
C SER A 43 7.09 -9.70 -4.98
N ILE A 44 5.90 -9.13 -4.78
CA ILE A 44 5.72 -7.68 -4.66
C ILE A 44 4.94 -7.43 -3.38
N GLY A 45 5.44 -6.49 -2.56
CA GLY A 45 4.77 -6.05 -1.35
C GLY A 45 4.23 -4.64 -1.50
N LEU A 46 3.13 -4.35 -0.82
CA LEU A 46 2.49 -3.03 -0.82
C LEU A 46 2.14 -2.62 0.60
N ILE A 47 2.49 -1.38 0.94
CA ILE A 47 2.08 -0.75 2.19
C ILE A 47 1.48 0.60 1.84
N MET A 48 0.21 0.83 2.24
CA MET A 48 -0.42 2.14 2.15
C MET A 48 -0.60 2.67 3.56
N ASP A 49 -0.02 3.85 3.86
CA ASP A 49 -0.14 4.43 5.18
C ASP A 49 -0.31 5.95 5.13
N ASP A 50 -0.66 6.52 6.28
CA ASP A 50 -0.93 7.94 6.48
C ASP A 50 -0.02 8.48 7.58
N PRO A 51 1.12 9.10 7.22
CA PRO A 51 2.01 9.69 8.22
C PRO A 51 1.45 10.95 8.88
N ASP A 52 0.47 11.62 8.25
CA ASP A 52 -0.16 12.80 8.84
C ASP A 52 -1.06 12.45 10.02
N ALA A 53 -1.39 11.17 10.19
CA ALA A 53 -2.16 10.70 11.33
C ALA A 53 -1.41 10.85 12.65
N ILE A 54 -0.08 11.00 12.63
CA ILE A 54 0.71 11.21 13.84
C ILE A 54 0.17 12.38 14.65
N VAL A 55 -0.17 13.49 13.99
CA VAL A 55 -0.70 14.69 14.67
C VAL A 55 -2.07 14.40 15.30
N ALA A 56 -2.91 13.63 14.60
CA ALA A 56 -4.28 13.39 15.04
C ALA A 56 -4.39 12.28 16.08
N VAL A 57 -3.65 11.18 15.92
CA VAL A 57 -3.83 9.96 16.73
C VAL A 57 -2.52 9.39 17.28
N GLY A 58 -1.40 10.08 17.08
CA GLY A 58 -0.11 9.72 17.67
C GLY A 58 0.67 8.61 16.97
N LYS A 59 0.23 8.17 15.80
CA LYS A 59 0.93 7.14 15.04
C LYS A 59 0.66 7.27 13.55
N VAL A 60 1.53 6.70 12.73
CA VAL A 60 1.29 6.49 11.31
C VAL A 60 0.16 5.46 11.21
N TRP A 61 -0.90 5.79 10.44
CA TRP A 61 -2.05 4.89 10.33
C TRP A 61 -1.90 3.97 9.12
N VAL A 62 -2.01 2.65 9.36
CA VAL A 62 -1.89 1.64 8.31
C VAL A 62 -3.24 1.43 7.65
N HIS A 63 -3.30 1.65 6.33
CA HIS A 63 -4.53 1.56 5.54
C HIS A 63 -4.62 0.30 4.70
N TRP A 64 -3.49 -0.27 4.26
CA TRP A 64 -3.52 -1.41 3.36
C TRP A 64 -2.18 -2.12 3.35
N LEU A 65 -2.20 -3.42 3.51
CA LEU A 65 -1.02 -4.28 3.42
C LEU A 65 -1.36 -5.43 2.50
N GLN A 66 -0.53 -5.66 1.48
CA GLN A 66 -0.69 -6.86 0.66
C GLN A 66 0.65 -7.32 0.10
N PHE A 67 0.72 -8.59 -0.25
CA PHE A 67 1.80 -9.10 -1.08
C PHE A 67 1.27 -10.21 -1.98
N PHE A 68 1.95 -10.44 -3.08
CA PHE A 68 1.61 -11.50 -4.01
C PHE A 68 2.87 -11.95 -4.74
N ASP A 69 2.84 -13.21 -5.20
CA ASP A 69 3.96 -13.76 -5.95
C ASP A 69 4.01 -13.14 -7.35
N PHE A 70 5.18 -13.14 -7.94
CA PHE A 70 5.41 -12.60 -9.27
C PHE A 70 6.36 -13.53 -10.04
N PRO A 71 6.15 -13.78 -11.36
CA PRO A 71 5.09 -13.20 -12.20
C PRO A 71 3.73 -13.85 -12.06
N SER A 72 3.62 -15.00 -11.42
CA SER A 72 2.34 -15.70 -11.26
C SER A 72 1.57 -15.15 -10.07
N LYS A 73 0.73 -14.16 -10.31
CA LYS A 73 -0.09 -13.53 -9.28
C LYS A 73 -1.34 -14.36 -9.04
N ASN A 74 -1.17 -15.49 -8.35
CA ASN A 74 -2.28 -16.43 -8.10
C ASN A 74 -3.14 -16.05 -6.91
N LEU A 75 -2.52 -15.48 -5.86
CA LEU A 75 -3.19 -15.20 -4.61
C LEU A 75 -2.59 -13.94 -3.99
N ILE A 76 -3.47 -13.04 -3.57
CA ILE A 76 -3.05 -11.83 -2.84
C ILE A 76 -3.29 -12.10 -1.36
N ILE A 77 -2.23 -11.96 -0.57
CA ILE A 77 -2.27 -12.17 0.88
C ILE A 77 -2.29 -10.80 1.54
N GLU A 78 -3.34 -10.51 2.29
CA GLU A 78 -3.55 -9.19 2.86
C GLU A 78 -3.32 -9.16 4.37
N GLY A 79 -2.78 -8.04 4.85
CA GLY A 79 -2.52 -7.83 6.26
C GLY A 79 -3.63 -7.06 6.94
N LYS A 80 -3.43 -6.79 8.21
CA LYS A 80 -4.41 -6.14 9.08
C LYS A 80 -4.12 -4.64 9.18
N THR A 81 -5.13 -3.84 8.92
CA THR A 81 -5.05 -2.38 9.01
C THR A 81 -5.19 -1.91 10.46
N ASP A 82 -4.97 -0.61 10.68
CA ASP A 82 -5.22 0.00 11.99
C ASP A 82 -6.72 0.21 12.25
N PHE A 83 -7.57 -0.08 11.28
CA PHE A 83 -9.01 -0.21 11.50
C PHE A 83 -9.38 -1.58 12.08
N ASP A 84 -8.38 -2.42 12.34
CA ASP A 84 -8.56 -3.77 12.87
C ASP A 84 -9.28 -4.70 11.88
N GLU A 85 -9.09 -4.44 10.59
CA GLU A 85 -9.71 -5.19 9.50
C GLU A 85 -8.64 -5.66 8.51
N ILE A 86 -8.86 -6.79 7.88
CA ILE A 86 -7.96 -7.32 6.84
C ILE A 86 -8.39 -6.76 5.48
N GLY A 87 -7.40 -6.27 4.71
CA GLY A 87 -7.65 -5.74 3.38
C GLY A 87 -7.53 -4.23 3.32
N TYR A 88 -8.26 -3.62 2.41
CA TYR A 88 -8.18 -2.19 2.17
C TYR A 88 -9.06 -1.40 3.14
N GLY A 89 -8.44 -0.41 3.83
CA GLY A 89 -9.17 0.59 4.58
C GLY A 89 -8.82 1.96 4.03
N GLY A 90 -9.75 2.64 3.40
CA GLY A 90 -9.50 3.88 2.69
C GLY A 90 -9.20 5.08 3.57
N PRO A 91 -8.83 6.22 2.96
CA PRO A 91 -8.58 7.47 3.68
C PRO A 91 -9.74 7.88 4.56
N ALA A 92 -9.45 8.34 5.77
CA ALA A 92 -10.45 8.82 6.73
C ALA A 92 -9.85 9.90 7.63
N PRO A 93 -9.31 11.01 7.06
CA PRO A 93 -8.70 12.03 7.91
C PRO A 93 -9.77 12.67 8.80
N PRO A 94 -9.49 12.84 10.11
CA PRO A 94 -10.51 13.39 11.02
C PRO A 94 -10.81 14.86 10.75
N ASN A 95 -9.82 15.63 10.34
CA ASN A 95 -9.98 17.02 9.96
C ASN A 95 -8.83 17.42 9.05
N GLY A 96 -9.11 18.25 8.06
CA GLY A 96 -8.10 18.69 7.11
C GLY A 96 -7.62 17.58 6.17
N ARG A 97 -6.83 17.98 5.19
CA ARG A 97 -6.32 17.09 4.17
C ARG A 97 -5.08 16.35 4.66
N HIS A 98 -5.06 15.03 4.43
CA HIS A 98 -3.90 14.19 4.70
C HIS A 98 -3.30 13.69 3.40
N THR A 99 -2.01 13.35 3.43
CA THR A 99 -1.31 12.70 2.32
C THR A 99 -1.18 11.22 2.60
N TYR A 100 -1.55 10.39 1.62
CA TYR A 100 -1.50 8.93 1.72
C TYR A 100 -0.39 8.42 0.81
N ILE A 101 0.42 7.50 1.31
CA ILE A 101 1.57 6.98 0.58
C ILE A 101 1.37 5.50 0.30
N PHE A 102 1.41 5.15 -0.99
CA PHE A 102 1.38 3.76 -1.45
C PHE A 102 2.82 3.37 -1.76
N LYS A 103 3.40 2.47 -0.97
CA LYS A 103 4.79 2.03 -1.10
C LYS A 103 4.83 0.63 -1.70
N GLY A 104 5.54 0.49 -2.81
CA GLY A 104 5.69 -0.80 -3.49
C GLY A 104 7.11 -1.30 -3.41
N TYR A 105 7.25 -2.61 -3.23
CA TYR A 105 8.55 -3.27 -3.03
C TYR A 105 8.64 -4.49 -3.93
N CYS A 106 9.68 -4.56 -4.76
CA CYS A 106 10.00 -5.79 -5.49
C CYS A 106 10.97 -6.60 -4.64
N LEU A 107 10.64 -7.85 -4.40
CA LEU A 107 11.40 -8.71 -3.49
C LEU A 107 12.03 -9.89 -4.24
N ASP A 108 13.21 -10.31 -3.77
CA ASP A 108 13.93 -11.44 -4.35
C ASP A 108 13.56 -12.80 -3.75
N ILE A 109 12.50 -12.81 -2.94
CA ILE A 109 12.02 -13.98 -2.23
C ILE A 109 10.51 -14.00 -2.23
N LYS A 110 9.90 -15.19 -2.12
CA LYS A 110 8.48 -15.33 -1.84
C LYS A 110 8.30 -15.24 -0.33
N LEU A 111 7.31 -14.45 0.10
CA LEU A 111 7.03 -14.29 1.52
C LEU A 111 6.15 -15.41 2.04
N ASP A 112 6.35 -15.76 3.31
CA ASP A 112 5.60 -16.81 3.99
C ASP A 112 4.88 -16.22 5.21
N LEU A 113 3.90 -15.35 4.92
CA LEU A 113 3.06 -14.73 5.96
C LEU A 113 1.61 -15.14 5.70
N GLN A 114 0.89 -15.32 6.80
CA GLN A 114 -0.53 -15.67 6.72
C GLN A 114 -1.41 -14.43 6.69
N GLN A 115 -2.56 -14.55 6.08
CA GLN A 115 -3.57 -13.50 6.04
C GLN A 115 -3.77 -12.87 7.42
N GLY A 116 -3.80 -11.52 7.47
CA GLY A 116 -3.96 -10.81 8.73
C GLY A 116 -2.67 -10.41 9.44
N TYR A 117 -1.53 -10.55 8.76
CA TYR A 117 -0.22 -10.13 9.32
C TYR A 117 -0.20 -8.61 9.57
N SER A 118 0.72 -8.19 10.45
CA SER A 118 0.91 -6.77 10.75
C SER A 118 1.89 -6.12 9.80
N LYS A 119 1.92 -4.79 9.79
CA LYS A 119 2.92 -4.03 9.03
C LYS A 119 4.34 -4.41 9.48
N GLN A 120 4.56 -4.56 10.79
CA GLN A 120 5.86 -4.92 11.33
C GLN A 120 6.31 -6.30 10.82
N GLU A 121 5.39 -7.27 10.79
CA GLU A 121 5.69 -8.59 10.27
C GLU A 121 6.06 -8.54 8.79
N LEU A 122 5.36 -7.72 8.01
CA LEU A 122 5.66 -7.54 6.59
C LEU A 122 7.04 -6.89 6.42
N GLU A 123 7.32 -5.83 7.16
CA GLU A 123 8.60 -5.14 7.08
C GLU A 123 9.77 -6.06 7.47
N ASP A 124 9.59 -6.84 8.53
CA ASP A 124 10.61 -7.80 8.97
C ASP A 124 10.87 -8.87 7.91
N ALA A 125 9.80 -9.36 7.29
CA ALA A 125 9.91 -10.39 6.25
C ALA A 125 10.59 -9.87 4.99
N MET A 126 10.39 -8.60 4.66
CA MET A 126 10.99 -7.96 3.49
C MET A 126 12.45 -7.55 3.70
N LYS A 127 12.87 -7.38 4.94
CA LYS A 127 14.20 -6.87 5.27
C LYS A 127 15.31 -7.76 4.69
N GLY A 128 16.22 -7.13 3.94
CA GLY A 128 17.32 -7.83 3.28
C GLY A 128 16.93 -8.46 1.94
N HIS A 129 15.67 -8.31 1.51
CA HIS A 129 15.18 -8.93 0.28
C HIS A 129 14.59 -7.93 -0.72
N ILE A 130 14.72 -6.64 -0.44
CA ILE A 130 14.17 -5.60 -1.31
C ILE A 130 15.13 -5.31 -2.45
N LEU A 131 14.70 -5.59 -3.68
CA LEU A 131 15.46 -5.28 -4.88
C LEU A 131 15.34 -3.82 -5.26
N VAL A 132 14.13 -3.29 -5.19
CA VAL A 132 13.83 -1.91 -5.52
C VAL A 132 12.49 -1.53 -4.88
N GLU A 133 12.33 -0.24 -4.57
CA GLU A 133 11.09 0.27 -4.01
C GLU A 133 10.64 1.53 -4.73
N THR A 134 9.36 1.83 -4.65
CA THR A 134 8.76 3.01 -5.26
C THR A 134 7.56 3.45 -4.42
N LYS A 135 7.05 4.64 -4.70
CA LYS A 135 5.85 5.12 -4.02
C LYS A 135 4.99 5.97 -4.93
N LEU A 136 3.71 5.96 -4.63
CA LEU A 136 2.69 6.81 -5.24
C LEU A 136 2.01 7.54 -4.08
N THR A 137 1.82 8.85 -4.21
CA THR A 137 1.14 9.62 -3.17
C THR A 137 -0.17 10.18 -3.71
N GLY A 138 -1.12 10.34 -2.80
CA GLY A 138 -2.38 11.01 -3.09
C GLY A 138 -2.88 11.68 -1.83
N THR A 139 -3.70 12.73 -1.98
CA THR A 139 -4.27 13.45 -0.85
C THR A 139 -5.74 13.09 -0.70
N PHE A 140 -6.29 13.34 0.48
CA PHE A 140 -7.71 13.13 0.72
C PHE A 140 -8.19 14.12 1.78
N THR A 141 -9.33 14.75 1.51
CA THR A 141 -9.97 15.71 2.41
C THR A 141 -11.24 15.08 2.97
N PRO A 142 -11.57 15.30 4.27
CA PRO A 142 -12.78 14.70 4.87
C PRO A 142 -14.06 15.04 4.14
#